data_36f63b709f5546495541ceca6a4c0ca5
#
_entry.id   36f63b709f5546495541ceca6a4c0ca5
#
_cell.length_a   1.000
_cell.length_b   1.000
_cell.length_c   1.000
_cell.angle_alpha   90.00
_cell.angle_beta   90.00
_cell.angle_gamma   90.00
#
_symmetry.space_group_name_H-M   'P 1'
#
loop_
_entity.id
_entity.type
_entity.pdbx_description
1 polymer ?
#
loop_
_entity_poly.entity_id
_entity_poly.type
_entity_poly.pdbx_seq_one_letter_code
_entity_poly.pdbx_strand_id
1 'polypeptide(L)'
;MYSFLWKEALHRLRALDTTWQDEALRLEQIRACREWIEKQTELPRLAALSRLLTPSMTRQQFWSVLVPVEREVAQVKITDIDILDSDLPESTDTAQHSLALQMPLTVVLDSIRSAFNVGGIFRSAECFGIQDVVLCGYTPLPDQPQVAKAALGTEQRIPWRYEEDILTAIHRLKTSGITCYALETVAHAPDVADTDWTFPAALILGNERFGLNPEVIAACDAIVRIPLFGRKNSLNVVSAFSITAWTIRSRWMANV
;
A
#
# COMPACT_ATOMS: atom_id res chain seq x y z
N MET A 1 18.22 -7.92 29.65
CA MET A 1 18.44 -9.39 29.60
C MET A 1 17.90 -9.98 28.29
N TYR A 2 16.66 -9.70 27.89
CA TYR A 2 16.05 -10.28 26.66
C TYR A 2 16.73 -9.88 25.34
N SER A 3 17.26 -8.66 25.20
CA SER A 3 17.98 -8.20 24.00
C SER A 3 19.24 -9.02 23.70
N PHE A 4 19.91 -9.55 24.72
CA PHE A 4 21.10 -10.38 24.54
C PHE A 4 20.77 -11.74 23.91
N LEU A 5 19.68 -12.39 24.33
CA LEU A 5 19.28 -13.69 23.81
C LEU A 5 18.86 -13.62 22.31
N TRP A 6 18.19 -12.54 21.91
CA TRP A 6 17.88 -12.30 20.50
C TRP A 6 19.12 -12.07 19.65
N LYS A 7 20.10 -11.31 20.17
CA LYS A 7 21.39 -11.07 19.48
C LYS A 7 22.18 -12.35 19.32
N GLU A 8 22.21 -13.20 20.34
CA GLU A 8 22.87 -14.50 20.29
C GLU A 8 22.18 -15.46 19.30
N ALA A 9 20.84 -15.49 19.29
CA ALA A 9 20.08 -16.24 18.30
C ALA A 9 20.40 -15.79 16.88
N LEU A 10 20.45 -14.47 16.66
CA LEU A 10 20.80 -13.90 15.35
C LEU A 10 22.21 -14.29 14.94
N HIS A 11 23.19 -14.21 15.83
CA HIS A 11 24.56 -14.58 15.53
C HIS A 11 24.65 -16.05 15.06
N ARG A 12 24.00 -16.96 15.77
CA ARG A 12 23.97 -18.40 15.42
C ARG A 12 23.28 -18.66 14.09
N LEU A 13 22.14 -18.04 13.85
CA LEU A 13 21.39 -18.19 12.59
C LEU A 13 22.17 -17.60 11.41
N ARG A 14 22.86 -16.49 11.55
CA ARG A 14 23.70 -15.92 10.50
C ARG A 14 24.91 -16.81 10.18
N ALA A 15 25.54 -17.41 11.19
CA ALA A 15 26.59 -18.40 10.97
C ALA A 15 26.09 -19.58 10.14
N LEU A 16 24.88 -20.09 10.43
CA LEU A 16 24.23 -21.12 9.65
C LEU A 16 23.93 -20.70 8.21
N ASP A 17 23.50 -19.46 7.98
CA ASP A 17 23.25 -18.96 6.60
C ASP A 17 24.52 -18.89 5.77
N THR A 18 25.65 -18.50 6.35
CA THR A 18 26.95 -18.43 5.65
C THR A 18 27.46 -19.81 5.24
N THR A 19 27.15 -20.83 5.99
CA THR A 19 27.61 -22.22 5.76
C THR A 19 26.54 -23.10 5.08
N TRP A 20 25.45 -22.50 4.58
CA TRP A 20 24.30 -23.22 4.06
C TRP A 20 24.61 -24.25 2.98
N GLN A 21 25.62 -24.00 2.16
CA GLN A 21 26.02 -24.87 1.05
C GLN A 21 26.73 -26.15 1.50
N ASP A 22 27.36 -26.15 2.69
CA ASP A 22 27.98 -27.32 3.28
C ASP A 22 26.92 -28.14 4.03
N GLU A 23 26.54 -29.27 3.46
CA GLU A 23 25.45 -30.10 4.01
C GLU A 23 25.75 -30.64 5.40
N ALA A 24 26.98 -31.11 5.63
CA ALA A 24 27.36 -31.67 6.92
C ALA A 24 27.35 -30.62 8.03
N LEU A 25 27.96 -29.49 7.74
CA LEU A 25 28.04 -28.36 8.67
C LEU A 25 26.67 -27.74 8.91
N ARG A 26 25.84 -27.61 7.86
CA ARG A 26 24.46 -27.12 7.97
C ARG A 26 23.64 -27.99 8.92
N LEU A 27 23.69 -29.29 8.78
CA LEU A 27 22.93 -30.23 9.63
C LEU A 27 23.37 -30.16 11.09
N GLU A 28 24.66 -30.04 11.33
CA GLU A 28 25.21 -29.82 12.68
C GLU A 28 24.72 -28.50 13.28
N GLN A 29 24.87 -27.42 12.53
CA GLN A 29 24.47 -26.10 13.00
C GLN A 29 22.96 -25.95 13.20
N ILE A 30 22.11 -26.58 12.36
CA ILE A 30 20.67 -26.63 12.57
C ILE A 30 20.34 -27.27 13.92
N ARG A 31 20.98 -28.42 14.25
CA ARG A 31 20.77 -29.08 15.53
C ARG A 31 21.23 -28.21 16.69
N ALA A 32 22.41 -27.64 16.61
CA ALA A 32 22.97 -26.77 17.64
C ALA A 32 22.13 -25.50 17.87
N CYS A 33 21.67 -24.84 16.80
CA CYS A 33 20.76 -23.71 16.89
C CYS A 33 19.43 -24.10 17.53
N ARG A 34 18.83 -25.19 17.08
CA ARG A 34 17.57 -25.69 17.62
C ARG A 34 17.66 -25.98 19.10
N GLU A 35 18.65 -26.76 19.54
CA GLU A 35 18.85 -27.10 20.95
C GLU A 35 19.09 -25.89 21.81
N TRP A 36 19.85 -24.91 21.31
CA TRP A 36 20.11 -23.67 22.01
C TRP A 36 18.84 -22.81 22.15
N ILE A 37 18.07 -22.66 21.08
CA ILE A 37 16.82 -21.88 21.06
C ILE A 37 15.75 -22.53 21.96
N GLU A 38 15.65 -23.85 21.95
CA GLU A 38 14.68 -24.62 22.73
C GLU A 38 14.87 -24.45 24.24
N LYS A 39 16.11 -24.21 24.67
CA LYS A 39 16.47 -23.95 26.08
C LYS A 39 16.07 -22.52 26.55
N GLN A 40 15.71 -21.62 25.64
CA GLN A 40 15.37 -20.23 25.99
C GLN A 40 13.89 -20.10 26.41
N THR A 41 13.48 -20.83 27.45
CA THR A 41 12.09 -20.87 27.95
C THR A 41 11.57 -19.53 28.44
N GLU A 42 12.46 -18.60 28.80
CA GLU A 42 12.11 -17.23 29.21
C GLU A 42 11.59 -16.36 28.04
N LEU A 43 11.82 -16.80 26.80
CA LEU A 43 11.37 -16.15 25.57
C LEU A 43 10.50 -17.09 24.73
N PRO A 44 9.19 -17.21 25.04
CA PRO A 44 8.31 -18.16 24.35
C PRO A 44 8.26 -17.96 22.82
N ARG A 45 8.39 -16.73 22.35
CA ARG A 45 8.43 -16.41 20.92
C ARG A 45 9.70 -16.95 20.25
N LEU A 46 10.86 -16.82 20.90
CA LEU A 46 12.11 -17.37 20.42
C LEU A 46 12.08 -18.90 20.47
N ALA A 47 11.66 -19.45 21.61
CA ALA A 47 11.56 -20.90 21.78
C ALA A 47 10.65 -21.58 20.73
N ALA A 48 9.57 -20.92 20.33
CA ALA A 48 8.67 -21.42 19.29
C ALA A 48 9.36 -21.60 17.92
N LEU A 49 10.39 -20.79 17.62
CA LEU A 49 11.13 -20.89 16.35
C LEU A 49 11.96 -22.20 16.25
N SER A 50 12.29 -22.85 17.38
CA SER A 50 13.01 -24.13 17.37
C SER A 50 12.27 -25.20 16.58
N ARG A 51 10.93 -25.18 16.62
CA ARG A 51 10.08 -26.15 15.91
C ARG A 51 10.18 -26.07 14.40
N LEU A 52 10.55 -24.90 13.87
CA LEU A 52 10.72 -24.65 12.45
C LEU A 52 12.08 -25.07 11.93
N LEU A 53 13.09 -25.21 12.83
CA LEU A 53 14.44 -25.65 12.48
C LEU A 53 14.48 -27.17 12.33
N THR A 54 14.31 -27.64 11.10
CA THR A 54 14.34 -29.07 10.77
C THR A 54 15.50 -29.39 9.84
N PRO A 55 16.13 -30.57 9.94
CA PRO A 55 17.23 -30.97 9.05
C PRO A 55 16.87 -30.92 7.56
N SER A 56 15.60 -31.17 7.22
CA SER A 56 15.10 -31.22 5.85
C SER A 56 14.59 -29.88 5.33
N MET A 57 14.73 -28.80 6.12
CA MET A 57 14.23 -27.48 5.72
C MET A 57 14.96 -26.93 4.49
N THR A 58 14.23 -26.26 3.62
CA THR A 58 14.79 -25.49 2.51
C THR A 58 15.40 -24.17 3.01
N ARG A 59 16.28 -23.56 2.22
CA ARG A 59 16.84 -22.23 2.55
C ARG A 59 15.75 -21.15 2.68
N GLN A 60 14.70 -21.23 1.88
CA GLN A 60 13.54 -20.33 2.00
C GLN A 60 12.80 -20.50 3.34
N GLN A 61 12.61 -21.74 3.78
CA GLN A 61 12.04 -22.02 5.10
C GLN A 61 12.96 -21.55 6.23
N PHE A 62 14.28 -21.69 6.07
CA PHE A 62 15.25 -21.15 7.01
C PHE A 62 15.14 -19.63 7.14
N TRP A 63 14.99 -18.90 6.06
CA TRP A 63 14.80 -17.43 6.11
C TRP A 63 13.51 -17.04 6.82
N SER A 64 12.49 -17.87 6.83
CA SER A 64 11.29 -17.62 7.64
C SER A 64 11.55 -17.67 9.16
N VAL A 65 12.67 -18.26 9.59
CA VAL A 65 13.16 -18.23 10.97
C VAL A 65 14.13 -17.07 11.19
N LEU A 66 15.08 -16.87 10.29
CA LEU A 66 16.13 -15.84 10.40
C LEU A 66 15.53 -14.42 10.39
N VAL A 67 14.67 -14.09 9.42
CA VAL A 67 14.13 -12.72 9.24
C VAL A 67 13.35 -12.22 10.45
N PRO A 68 12.46 -12.97 11.11
CA PRO A 68 11.83 -12.54 12.36
C PRO A 68 12.83 -12.22 13.49
N VAL A 69 13.92 -13.00 13.59
CA VAL A 69 14.97 -12.77 14.60
C VAL A 69 15.75 -11.50 14.27
N GLU A 70 16.09 -11.27 13.01
CA GLU A 70 16.73 -10.03 12.57
C GLU A 70 15.89 -8.80 12.90
N ARG A 71 14.58 -8.84 12.62
CA ARG A 71 13.65 -7.74 12.93
C ARG A 71 13.58 -7.47 14.43
N GLU A 72 13.54 -8.51 15.26
CA GLU A 72 13.49 -8.38 16.72
C GLU A 72 14.80 -7.80 17.29
N VAL A 73 15.97 -8.19 16.74
CA VAL A 73 17.28 -7.67 17.17
C VAL A 73 17.50 -6.24 16.69
N ALA A 74 17.09 -5.93 15.49
CA ALA A 74 17.26 -4.60 14.93
C ALA A 74 16.55 -3.54 15.78
N GLN A 75 15.49 -3.92 16.54
CA GLN A 75 14.63 -3.01 17.32
C GLN A 75 14.25 -1.72 16.59
N VAL A 76 14.59 -1.69 15.33
CA VAL A 76 14.19 -0.63 14.44
C VAL A 76 12.73 -0.95 14.15
N LYS A 77 11.85 -0.36 14.93
CA LYS A 77 10.58 0.07 14.35
C LYS A 77 10.98 1.11 13.30
N ILE A 78 11.44 0.64 12.15
CA ILE A 78 11.32 1.44 10.94
C ILE A 78 9.81 1.52 10.77
N THR A 79 9.23 2.53 11.35
CA THR A 79 7.92 2.98 10.94
C THR A 79 8.16 3.51 9.54
N ASP A 80 7.31 3.21 8.58
CA ASP A 80 7.42 3.79 7.23
C ASP A 80 7.47 5.34 7.28
N ILE A 81 7.05 5.96 8.39
CA ILE A 81 7.22 7.36 8.75
C ILE A 81 8.72 7.75 8.83
N ASP A 82 9.57 6.90 9.42
CA ASP A 82 11.01 7.22 9.56
C ASP A 82 11.77 7.18 8.22
N ILE A 83 11.23 6.50 7.20
CA ILE A 83 11.82 6.46 5.85
C ILE A 83 11.40 7.70 5.04
N LEU A 84 10.24 8.28 5.33
CA LEU A 84 9.67 9.38 4.55
C LEU A 84 10.22 10.76 4.94
N ASP A 85 10.65 10.94 6.19
CA ASP A 85 11.09 12.25 6.70
C ASP A 85 12.62 12.43 6.71
N SER A 86 13.41 11.38 6.41
CA SER A 86 14.87 11.44 6.56
C SER A 86 15.62 12.15 5.41
N ASP A 87 14.98 12.32 4.24
CA ASP A 87 15.67 12.84 3.05
C ASP A 87 15.03 14.11 2.45
N LEU A 88 13.98 14.66 3.07
CA LEU A 88 13.48 15.97 2.68
C LEU A 88 14.27 17.06 3.42
N PRO A 89 14.92 17.99 2.70
CA PRO A 89 15.64 19.08 3.36
C PRO A 89 14.67 19.90 4.22
N GLU A 90 15.06 20.20 5.45
CA GLU A 90 14.38 21.13 6.37
C GLU A 90 14.38 22.58 5.82
N SER A 91 14.07 22.79 4.56
CA SER A 91 13.98 24.13 4.01
C SER A 91 12.58 24.69 4.19
N THR A 92 12.52 25.94 4.59
CA THR A 92 11.31 26.76 4.74
C THR A 92 10.48 26.91 3.45
N ASP A 93 10.95 26.35 2.34
CA ASP A 93 10.29 26.27 1.03
C ASP A 93 9.44 24.99 0.82
N THR A 94 9.42 24.08 1.78
CA THR A 94 8.74 22.77 1.64
C THR A 94 7.23 22.89 1.42
N ALA A 95 6.57 23.88 2.03
CA ALA A 95 5.13 24.06 1.85
C ALA A 95 4.79 24.56 0.43
N GLN A 96 5.57 25.49 -0.12
CA GLN A 96 5.36 26.01 -1.48
C GLN A 96 5.77 24.97 -2.54
N HIS A 97 6.85 24.23 -2.31
CA HIS A 97 7.29 23.15 -3.20
C HIS A 97 6.29 21.99 -3.20
N SER A 98 5.74 21.63 -2.04
CA SER A 98 4.68 20.63 -1.90
C SER A 98 3.42 21.01 -2.65
N LEU A 99 2.98 22.28 -2.57
CA LEU A 99 1.81 22.78 -3.28
C LEU A 99 2.02 22.83 -4.80
N ALA A 100 3.22 23.21 -5.27
CA ALA A 100 3.55 23.24 -6.69
C ALA A 100 3.58 21.84 -7.33
N LEU A 101 3.79 20.80 -6.54
CA LEU A 101 3.77 19.42 -7.00
C LEU A 101 2.41 18.73 -6.80
N GLN A 102 1.44 19.37 -6.17
CA GLN A 102 0.13 18.80 -5.95
C GLN A 102 -0.67 18.76 -7.25
N MET A 103 -1.05 17.56 -7.66
CA MET A 103 -1.85 17.36 -8.86
C MET A 103 -3.33 17.66 -8.56
N PRO A 104 -4.01 18.48 -9.37
CA PRO A 104 -5.42 18.83 -9.15
C PRO A 104 -6.34 17.66 -9.53
N LEU A 105 -6.19 16.55 -8.80
CA LEU A 105 -6.97 15.33 -8.92
C LEU A 105 -7.61 14.97 -7.60
N THR A 106 -8.94 14.88 -7.58
CA THR A 106 -9.73 14.31 -6.49
C THR A 106 -9.97 12.82 -6.75
N VAL A 107 -9.79 11.98 -5.74
CA VAL A 107 -10.14 10.56 -5.82
C VAL A 107 -11.45 10.31 -5.09
N VAL A 108 -12.42 9.69 -5.75
CA VAL A 108 -13.73 9.38 -5.17
C VAL A 108 -13.88 7.87 -5.03
N LEU A 109 -14.13 7.40 -3.82
CA LEU A 109 -14.25 5.98 -3.48
C LEU A 109 -15.71 5.65 -3.17
N ASP A 110 -16.37 4.94 -4.08
CA ASP A 110 -17.76 4.53 -3.91
C ASP A 110 -17.89 3.15 -3.28
N SER A 111 -18.30 3.12 -2.01
CA SER A 111 -18.67 1.88 -1.31
C SER A 111 -17.55 0.81 -1.35
N ILE A 112 -16.29 1.24 -1.22
CA ILE A 112 -15.15 0.33 -1.09
C ILE A 112 -15.30 -0.50 0.17
N ARG A 113 -15.13 -1.83 0.08
CA ARG A 113 -15.39 -2.75 1.20
C ARG A 113 -14.20 -2.91 2.14
N SER A 114 -13.01 -2.90 1.57
CA SER A 114 -11.79 -3.28 2.28
C SER A 114 -11.09 -2.05 2.86
N ALA A 115 -10.99 -1.98 4.18
CA ALA A 115 -10.19 -0.99 4.87
C ALA A 115 -8.71 -0.99 4.42
N PHE A 116 -8.17 -2.16 4.05
CA PHE A 116 -6.82 -2.28 3.49
C PHE A 116 -6.71 -1.62 2.12
N ASN A 117 -7.75 -1.73 1.28
CA ASN A 117 -7.75 -1.06 -0.01
C ASN A 117 -7.84 0.46 0.17
N VAL A 118 -8.70 0.94 1.08
CA VAL A 118 -8.78 2.38 1.38
C VAL A 118 -7.42 2.91 1.85
N GLY A 119 -6.80 2.27 2.84
CA GLY A 119 -5.47 2.67 3.31
C GLY A 119 -4.39 2.61 2.22
N GLY A 120 -4.42 1.57 1.38
CA GLY A 120 -3.51 1.45 0.23
C GLY A 120 -3.70 2.57 -0.80
N ILE A 121 -4.95 3.03 -1.01
CA ILE A 121 -5.25 4.17 -1.87
C ILE A 121 -4.71 5.46 -1.26
N PHE A 122 -4.91 5.72 0.03
CA PHE A 122 -4.32 6.89 0.70
C PHE A 122 -2.80 6.92 0.56
N ARG A 123 -2.13 5.78 0.76
CA ARG A 123 -0.68 5.68 0.58
C ARG A 123 -0.24 6.00 -0.85
N SER A 124 -0.91 5.45 -1.85
CA SER A 124 -0.59 5.75 -3.25
C SER A 124 -0.95 7.19 -3.62
N ALA A 125 -2.03 7.72 -3.07
CA ALA A 125 -2.47 9.11 -3.29
C ALA A 125 -1.42 10.11 -2.81
N GLU A 126 -0.85 9.89 -1.63
CA GLU A 126 0.23 10.71 -1.09
C GLU A 126 1.47 10.64 -1.99
N CYS A 127 1.92 9.46 -2.37
CA CYS A 127 3.08 9.28 -3.25
C CYS A 127 2.93 9.97 -4.62
N PHE A 128 1.71 10.10 -5.12
CA PHE A 128 1.45 10.75 -6.41
C PHE A 128 1.03 12.22 -6.30
N GLY A 129 1.01 12.78 -5.10
CA GLY A 129 0.64 14.18 -4.86
C GLY A 129 -0.81 14.47 -5.24
N ILE A 130 -1.73 13.57 -4.90
CA ILE A 130 -3.17 13.73 -5.13
C ILE A 130 -3.71 14.83 -4.21
N GLN A 131 -4.64 15.63 -4.71
CA GLN A 131 -5.17 16.80 -3.97
C GLN A 131 -6.02 16.39 -2.77
N ASP A 132 -7.02 15.50 -2.96
CA ASP A 132 -7.92 15.08 -1.90
C ASP A 132 -8.63 13.76 -2.23
N VAL A 133 -9.28 13.18 -1.21
CA VAL A 133 -10.07 11.95 -1.32
C VAL A 133 -11.50 12.18 -0.82
N VAL A 134 -12.49 11.75 -1.58
CA VAL A 134 -13.91 11.71 -1.18
C VAL A 134 -14.30 10.26 -0.94
N LEU A 135 -14.84 9.98 0.24
CA LEU A 135 -15.27 8.66 0.65
C LEU A 135 -16.80 8.63 0.61
N CYS A 136 -17.39 7.70 -0.16
CA CYS A 136 -18.83 7.63 -0.34
C CYS A 136 -19.42 6.30 0.18
N GLY A 137 -20.68 6.34 0.56
CA GLY A 137 -21.44 5.16 0.99
C GLY A 137 -20.84 4.52 2.23
N TYR A 138 -20.65 3.20 2.21
CA TYR A 138 -20.08 2.46 3.34
C TYR A 138 -18.56 2.28 3.27
N THR A 139 -17.86 3.11 2.51
CA THR A 139 -16.39 3.10 2.45
C THR A 139 -15.81 3.33 3.85
N PRO A 140 -14.89 2.46 4.34
CA PRO A 140 -14.23 2.65 5.63
C PRO A 140 -13.53 4.01 5.73
N LEU A 141 -13.70 4.67 6.88
CA LEU A 141 -13.14 6.01 7.11
C LEU A 141 -11.70 5.93 7.65
N PRO A 142 -10.88 6.97 7.43
CA PRO A 142 -9.47 7.02 7.84
C PRO A 142 -9.22 6.92 9.35
N ASP A 143 -10.19 7.26 10.19
CA ASP A 143 -10.15 7.12 11.65
C ASP A 143 -10.25 5.65 12.12
N GLN A 144 -10.60 4.72 11.23
CA GLN A 144 -10.65 3.30 11.55
C GLN A 144 -9.23 2.72 11.64
N PRO A 145 -8.89 1.96 12.71
CA PRO A 145 -7.54 1.41 12.91
C PRO A 145 -7.01 0.56 11.75
N GLN A 146 -7.91 -0.12 11.03
CA GLN A 146 -7.52 -0.97 9.89
C GLN A 146 -7.10 -0.14 8.67
N VAL A 147 -7.73 1.03 8.44
CA VAL A 147 -7.35 1.98 7.39
C VAL A 147 -6.01 2.61 7.75
N ALA A 148 -5.88 3.18 8.95
CA ALA A 148 -4.64 3.79 9.43
C ALA A 148 -3.44 2.82 9.38
N LYS A 149 -3.66 1.54 9.76
CA LYS A 149 -2.63 0.52 9.66
C LYS A 149 -2.14 0.26 8.23
N ALA A 150 -3.01 0.35 7.24
CA ALA A 150 -2.66 0.13 5.83
C ALA A 150 -2.13 1.41 5.17
N ALA A 151 -2.60 2.57 5.59
CA ALA A 151 -2.21 3.88 5.09
C ALA A 151 -0.84 4.34 5.61
N LEU A 152 -0.40 3.83 6.79
CA LEU A 152 0.90 4.14 7.40
C LEU A 152 1.10 5.65 7.67
N GLY A 153 0.05 6.34 8.10
CA GLY A 153 0.08 7.76 8.44
C GLY A 153 -0.28 8.72 7.30
N THR A 154 -0.38 8.24 6.06
CA THR A 154 -0.72 9.09 4.91
C THR A 154 -2.16 9.60 4.95
N GLU A 155 -3.06 8.91 5.65
CA GLU A 155 -4.45 9.34 5.90
C GLU A 155 -4.56 10.64 6.70
N GLN A 156 -3.48 11.03 7.38
CA GLN A 156 -3.38 12.30 8.11
C GLN A 156 -2.83 13.44 7.25
N ARG A 157 -2.21 13.12 6.12
CA ARG A 157 -1.56 14.09 5.23
C ARG A 157 -2.44 14.49 4.05
N ILE A 158 -3.25 13.56 3.55
CA ILE A 158 -4.17 13.80 2.44
C ILE A 158 -5.50 14.32 2.98
N PRO A 159 -5.96 15.52 2.55
CA PRO A 159 -7.29 15.99 2.86
C PRO A 159 -8.35 15.01 2.40
N TRP A 160 -9.33 14.74 3.22
CA TRP A 160 -10.44 13.89 2.86
C TRP A 160 -11.77 14.38 3.42
N ARG A 161 -12.86 13.95 2.79
CA ARG A 161 -14.22 14.19 3.27
C ARG A 161 -15.10 12.98 3.00
N TYR A 162 -16.17 12.88 3.75
CA TYR A 162 -17.21 11.88 3.57
C TYR A 162 -18.46 12.50 2.94
N GLU A 163 -19.06 11.79 2.00
CA GLU A 163 -20.37 12.05 1.41
C GLU A 163 -21.21 10.79 1.46
N GLU A 164 -22.44 10.90 1.97
CA GLU A 164 -23.31 9.74 2.09
C GLU A 164 -23.68 9.15 0.72
N ASP A 165 -23.92 10.01 -0.25
CA ASP A 165 -24.35 9.64 -1.60
C ASP A 165 -23.35 10.08 -2.67
N ILE A 166 -22.95 9.11 -3.50
CA ILE A 166 -21.98 9.32 -4.58
C ILE A 166 -22.49 10.27 -5.67
N LEU A 167 -23.78 10.25 -6.00
CA LEU A 167 -24.33 11.14 -7.02
C LEU A 167 -24.31 12.60 -6.56
N THR A 168 -24.55 12.82 -5.27
CA THR A 168 -24.39 14.15 -4.63
C THR A 168 -22.92 14.59 -4.68
N ALA A 169 -21.97 13.71 -4.41
CA ALA A 169 -20.54 14.02 -4.51
C ALA A 169 -20.15 14.41 -5.93
N ILE A 170 -20.56 13.63 -6.94
CA ILE A 170 -20.30 13.94 -8.36
C ILE A 170 -20.93 15.27 -8.77
N HIS A 171 -22.17 15.52 -8.37
CA HIS A 171 -22.85 16.79 -8.68
C HIS A 171 -22.09 18.00 -8.11
N ARG A 172 -21.62 17.91 -6.86
CA ARG A 172 -20.83 18.98 -6.23
C ARG A 172 -19.49 19.22 -6.96
N LEU A 173 -18.79 18.15 -7.32
CA LEU A 173 -17.53 18.23 -8.07
C LEU A 173 -17.74 18.92 -9.42
N LYS A 174 -18.75 18.51 -10.19
CA LYS A 174 -19.09 19.11 -11.48
C LYS A 174 -19.50 20.58 -11.36
N THR A 175 -20.28 20.93 -10.34
CA THR A 175 -20.67 22.33 -10.05
C THR A 175 -19.44 23.20 -9.73
N SER A 176 -18.38 22.58 -9.17
CA SER A 176 -17.10 23.24 -8.92
C SER A 176 -16.16 23.25 -10.14
N GLY A 177 -16.62 22.83 -11.32
CA GLY A 177 -15.84 22.81 -12.55
C GLY A 177 -14.83 21.65 -12.65
N ILE A 178 -15.02 20.59 -11.86
CA ILE A 178 -14.15 19.41 -11.84
C ILE A 178 -14.72 18.37 -12.82
N THR A 179 -13.90 17.90 -13.76
CA THR A 179 -14.27 16.88 -14.74
C THR A 179 -14.21 15.51 -14.10
N CYS A 180 -15.32 14.76 -14.13
CA CYS A 180 -15.47 13.47 -13.46
C CYS A 180 -15.24 12.29 -14.43
N TYR A 181 -14.28 11.42 -14.12
CA TYR A 181 -13.93 10.23 -14.88
C TYR A 181 -14.24 8.97 -14.10
N ALA A 182 -15.11 8.10 -14.64
CA ALA A 182 -15.36 6.78 -14.08
C ALA A 182 -14.28 5.79 -14.54
N LEU A 183 -13.56 5.16 -13.60
CA LEU A 183 -12.63 4.08 -13.92
C LEU A 183 -13.37 2.74 -13.86
N GLU A 184 -13.66 2.17 -15.04
CA GLU A 184 -14.42 0.92 -15.13
C GLU A 184 -14.03 0.11 -16.37
N THR A 185 -14.22 -1.22 -16.31
CA THR A 185 -13.94 -2.15 -17.41
C THR A 185 -15.08 -2.17 -18.43
N VAL A 186 -15.33 -1.05 -19.09
CA VAL A 186 -16.37 -0.92 -20.13
C VAL A 186 -15.73 -1.13 -21.50
N ALA A 187 -16.33 -2.01 -22.31
CA ALA A 187 -15.90 -2.18 -23.70
C ALA A 187 -16.03 -0.85 -24.45
N HIS A 188 -15.02 -0.53 -25.25
CA HIS A 188 -14.93 0.72 -26.04
C HIS A 188 -14.67 2.02 -25.25
N ALA A 189 -14.52 1.98 -23.91
CA ALA A 189 -13.98 3.12 -23.19
C ALA A 189 -12.52 3.38 -23.61
N PRO A 190 -12.08 4.65 -23.74
CA PRO A 190 -10.69 4.96 -24.01
C PRO A 190 -9.78 4.43 -22.90
N ASP A 191 -8.57 4.05 -23.27
CA ASP A 191 -7.57 3.61 -22.32
C ASP A 191 -7.04 4.82 -21.51
N VAL A 192 -6.73 4.62 -20.24
CA VAL A 192 -6.20 5.70 -19.36
C VAL A 192 -4.96 6.36 -19.94
N ALA A 193 -4.17 5.62 -20.74
CA ALA A 193 -2.98 6.14 -21.40
C ALA A 193 -3.28 7.04 -22.61
N ASP A 194 -4.44 6.87 -23.24
CA ASP A 194 -4.83 7.59 -24.45
C ASP A 194 -5.86 8.70 -24.18
N THR A 195 -6.26 8.86 -22.92
CA THR A 195 -7.26 9.84 -22.49
C THR A 195 -6.67 11.24 -22.44
N ASP A 196 -7.37 12.20 -23.02
CA ASP A 196 -7.09 13.64 -22.86
C ASP A 196 -7.70 14.14 -21.54
N TRP A 197 -6.85 14.14 -20.50
CA TRP A 197 -7.26 14.54 -19.17
C TRP A 197 -7.48 16.05 -19.07
N THR A 198 -8.67 16.45 -18.62
CA THR A 198 -9.01 17.84 -18.33
C THR A 198 -8.92 18.09 -16.82
N PHE A 199 -8.15 19.08 -16.39
CA PHE A 199 -7.96 19.42 -14.98
C PHE A 199 -8.67 20.74 -14.62
N PRO A 200 -9.17 20.86 -13.37
CA PRO A 200 -9.15 19.87 -12.31
C PRO A 200 -10.03 18.66 -12.61
N ALA A 201 -9.61 17.49 -12.16
CA ALA A 201 -10.24 16.22 -12.45
C ALA A 201 -10.65 15.45 -11.18
N ALA A 202 -11.63 14.58 -11.32
CA ALA A 202 -11.97 13.58 -10.31
C ALA A 202 -11.96 12.17 -10.93
N LEU A 203 -11.31 11.22 -10.25
CA LEU A 203 -11.30 9.82 -10.62
C LEU A 203 -12.21 9.03 -9.68
N ILE A 204 -13.26 8.44 -10.23
CA ILE A 204 -14.29 7.71 -9.49
C ILE A 204 -13.99 6.21 -9.55
N LEU A 205 -13.86 5.58 -8.39
CA LEU A 205 -13.56 4.16 -8.21
C LEU A 205 -14.72 3.48 -7.50
N GLY A 206 -15.19 2.37 -8.05
CA GLY A 206 -16.32 1.59 -7.54
C GLY A 206 -15.93 0.45 -6.62
N ASN A 207 -16.96 -0.18 -6.08
CA ASN A 207 -16.90 -1.35 -5.23
C ASN A 207 -16.11 -2.51 -5.87
N GLU A 208 -15.28 -3.21 -5.08
CA GLU A 208 -14.38 -4.28 -5.59
C GLU A 208 -15.13 -5.47 -6.20
N ARG A 209 -16.39 -5.66 -5.87
CA ARG A 209 -17.20 -6.77 -6.37
C ARG A 209 -18.15 -6.37 -7.47
N PHE A 210 -18.75 -5.20 -7.34
CA PHE A 210 -19.87 -4.77 -8.19
C PHE A 210 -19.48 -3.67 -9.18
N GLY A 211 -18.31 -3.04 -9.00
CA GLY A 211 -17.90 -1.86 -9.77
C GLY A 211 -18.76 -0.64 -9.44
N LEU A 212 -18.89 0.26 -10.39
CA LEU A 212 -19.76 1.44 -10.32
C LEU A 212 -21.17 1.11 -10.85
N ASN A 213 -22.21 1.64 -10.17
CA ASN A 213 -23.56 1.53 -10.66
C ASN A 213 -23.74 2.28 -11.99
N PRO A 214 -24.62 1.81 -12.91
CA PRO A 214 -24.87 2.47 -14.19
C PRO A 214 -25.24 3.95 -14.07
N GLU A 215 -25.99 4.32 -13.04
CA GLU A 215 -26.37 5.72 -12.76
C GLU A 215 -25.15 6.57 -12.41
N VAL A 216 -24.19 6.04 -11.65
CA VAL A 216 -22.94 6.70 -11.31
C VAL A 216 -22.08 6.90 -12.56
N ILE A 217 -21.99 5.88 -13.40
CA ILE A 217 -21.27 5.94 -14.68
C ILE A 217 -21.88 7.02 -15.57
N ALA A 218 -23.21 7.05 -15.67
CA ALA A 218 -23.94 8.03 -16.48
C ALA A 218 -23.81 9.47 -15.93
N ALA A 219 -23.58 9.66 -14.64
CA ALA A 219 -23.37 10.98 -14.03
C ALA A 219 -21.96 11.54 -14.27
N CYS A 220 -20.99 10.68 -14.60
CA CYS A 220 -19.63 11.11 -14.93
C CYS A 220 -19.54 11.73 -16.33
N ASP A 221 -18.53 12.57 -16.56
CA ASP A 221 -18.28 13.22 -17.87
C ASP A 221 -17.65 12.27 -18.87
N ALA A 222 -16.86 11.31 -18.38
CA ALA A 222 -16.20 10.29 -19.22
C ALA A 222 -16.01 8.98 -18.46
N ILE A 223 -15.82 7.91 -19.22
CA ILE A 223 -15.44 6.59 -18.73
C ILE A 223 -14.05 6.31 -19.26
N VAL A 224 -13.16 5.78 -18.41
CA VAL A 224 -11.82 5.37 -18.80
C VAL A 224 -11.55 3.95 -18.30
N ARG A 225 -10.66 3.22 -18.97
CA ARG A 225 -10.31 1.86 -18.58
C ARG A 225 -8.82 1.62 -18.60
N ILE A 226 -8.40 0.61 -17.84
CA ILE A 226 -7.08 0.00 -17.98
C ILE A 226 -7.22 -1.20 -18.91
N PRO A 227 -6.44 -1.30 -20.01
CA PRO A 227 -6.49 -2.47 -20.88
C PRO A 227 -5.96 -3.70 -20.15
N LEU A 228 -6.71 -4.80 -20.20
CA LEU A 228 -6.35 -6.06 -19.56
C LEU A 228 -6.10 -7.12 -20.63
N PHE A 229 -4.95 -7.78 -20.56
CA PHE A 229 -4.50 -8.76 -21.56
C PHE A 229 -4.59 -10.22 -21.08
N GLY A 230 -4.99 -10.43 -19.82
CA GLY A 230 -5.15 -11.74 -19.21
C GLY A 230 -6.58 -12.27 -19.25
N ARG A 231 -6.80 -13.38 -18.54
CA ARG A 231 -8.14 -13.98 -18.39
C ARG A 231 -9.03 -13.30 -17.35
N LYS A 232 -8.44 -12.50 -16.46
CA LYS A 232 -9.20 -11.74 -15.46
C LYS A 232 -9.73 -10.46 -16.09
N ASN A 233 -10.93 -10.08 -15.68
CA ASN A 233 -11.63 -8.89 -16.17
C ASN A 233 -11.53 -7.68 -15.21
N SER A 234 -10.76 -7.81 -14.13
CA SER A 234 -10.57 -6.74 -13.14
C SER A 234 -9.23 -6.85 -12.44
N LEU A 235 -8.71 -5.71 -11.99
CA LEU A 235 -7.59 -5.57 -11.06
C LEU A 235 -8.10 -5.35 -9.63
N ASN A 236 -7.22 -5.54 -8.65
CA ASN A 236 -7.45 -4.97 -7.32
C ASN A 236 -7.58 -3.45 -7.44
N VAL A 237 -8.51 -2.84 -6.70
CA VAL A 237 -8.82 -1.41 -6.80
C VAL A 237 -7.62 -0.51 -6.48
N VAL A 238 -6.73 -0.89 -5.54
CA VAL A 238 -5.49 -0.14 -5.26
C VAL A 238 -4.55 -0.19 -6.46
N SER A 239 -4.41 -1.35 -7.10
CA SER A 239 -3.58 -1.50 -8.30
C SER A 239 -4.15 -0.69 -9.46
N ALA A 240 -5.46 -0.75 -9.67
CA ALA A 240 -6.14 0.03 -10.70
C ALA A 240 -5.95 1.54 -10.47
N PHE A 241 -6.16 1.99 -9.23
CA PHE A 241 -5.90 3.36 -8.85
C PHE A 241 -4.46 3.78 -9.09
N SER A 242 -3.49 2.99 -8.61
CA SER A 242 -2.06 3.35 -8.71
C SER A 242 -1.58 3.46 -10.15
N ILE A 243 -2.01 2.53 -11.03
CA ILE A 243 -1.69 2.59 -12.47
C ILE A 243 -2.29 3.85 -13.10
N THR A 244 -3.57 4.13 -12.82
CA THR A 244 -4.26 5.30 -13.37
C THR A 244 -3.66 6.61 -12.85
N ALA A 245 -3.43 6.71 -11.54
CA ALA A 245 -2.87 7.91 -10.92
C ALA A 245 -1.46 8.22 -11.45
N TRP A 246 -0.61 7.20 -11.62
CA TRP A 246 0.71 7.37 -12.25
C TRP A 246 0.59 7.83 -13.70
N THR A 247 -0.34 7.25 -14.47
CA THR A 247 -0.57 7.64 -15.87
C THR A 247 -1.03 9.09 -15.95
N ILE A 248 -1.98 9.50 -15.12
CA ILE A 248 -2.46 10.90 -15.04
C ILE A 248 -1.32 11.83 -14.64
N ARG A 249 -0.54 11.46 -13.60
CA ARG A 249 0.60 12.25 -13.11
C ARG A 249 1.63 12.48 -14.21
N SER A 250 2.00 11.45 -14.93
CA SER A 250 2.97 11.52 -16.04
C SER A 250 2.49 12.44 -17.16
N ARG A 251 1.20 12.39 -17.49
CA ARG A 251 0.59 13.29 -18.49
C ARG A 251 0.50 14.74 -17.99
N TRP A 252 0.12 14.93 -16.75
CA TRP A 252 0.03 16.26 -16.15
C TRP A 252 1.39 16.95 -16.11
N MET A 253 2.46 16.25 -15.69
CA MET A 253 3.82 16.79 -15.69
C MET A 253 4.37 17.13 -17.06
N ALA A 254 3.91 16.46 -18.11
CA ALA A 254 4.33 16.76 -19.48
C ALA A 254 3.68 18.07 -20.02
N ASN A 255 2.64 18.58 -19.34
CA ASN A 255 1.88 19.76 -19.78
C ASN A 255 2.12 20.99 -18.86
N VAL A 256 2.91 20.83 -17.80
CA VAL A 256 3.32 21.91 -16.85
C VAL A 256 4.81 22.21 -17.07
#